data_0cff55b3846a684c0f0de5206041c632
#
_entry.id   0cff55b3846a684c0f0de5206041c632
#
_cell.length_a   1.000
_cell.length_b   1.000
_cell.length_c   1.000
_cell.angle_alpha   90.00
_cell.angle_beta   90.00
_cell.angle_gamma   90.00
#
_symmetry.space_group_name_H-M   'P 1'
#
loop_
_entity.id
_entity.type
_entity.pdbx_description
1 polymer ?
#
loop_
_entity_poly.entity_id
_entity_poly.type
_entity_poly.pdbx_seq_one_letter_code
_entity_poly.pdbx_strand_id
1 'polypeptide(L)'
;MNKPVLPMSSLSLRLPTSDRKIETYRLAASRTFPARLEGTLNRVAFSAAHVVADPLADNDPWLSAAIDWDRTIAFREHVWDLGLGVAEAMDTAQRGMGLDWKTSLELIQRSVRAARARGALVFSGAGT
;
A
#
# COMPACT_ATOMS: atom_id res chain seq x y z
N MET A 1 20.19 1.99 14.93
CA MET A 1 20.99 3.06 14.27
C MET A 1 20.10 3.78 13.28
N ASN A 2 19.62 4.98 13.61
CA ASN A 2 18.86 5.82 12.67
C ASN A 2 19.82 6.31 11.58
N LYS A 3 19.61 5.87 10.33
CA LYS A 3 20.24 6.51 9.19
C LYS A 3 19.76 7.97 9.11
N PRO A 4 20.65 8.95 8.96
CA PRO A 4 20.21 10.32 8.75
C PRO A 4 19.40 10.40 7.45
N VAL A 5 18.14 10.79 7.55
CA VAL A 5 17.34 11.16 6.40
C VAL A 5 17.90 12.46 5.86
N LEU A 6 18.61 12.40 4.73
CA LEU A 6 19.08 13.60 4.04
C LEU A 6 17.86 14.48 3.70
N PRO A 7 17.95 15.80 3.93
CA PRO A 7 16.87 16.70 3.57
C PRO A 7 16.62 16.62 2.07
N MET A 8 15.40 16.21 1.67
CA MET A 8 14.98 16.03 0.27
C MET A 8 15.09 17.30 -0.59
N SER A 9 15.30 18.45 0.03
CA SER A 9 15.50 19.75 -0.65
C SER A 9 16.78 19.87 -1.49
N SER A 10 17.67 18.86 -1.45
CA SER A 10 18.90 18.82 -2.25
C SER A 10 18.83 17.86 -3.45
N LEU A 11 17.74 17.10 -3.61
CA LEU A 11 17.60 16.17 -4.72
C LEU A 11 17.34 16.91 -6.02
N SER A 12 18.16 16.62 -7.03
CA SER A 12 17.97 17.11 -8.37
C SER A 12 17.99 15.95 -9.36
N LEU A 13 17.17 16.08 -10.39
CA LEU A 13 17.05 15.14 -11.50
C LEU A 13 17.50 15.80 -12.79
N ARG A 14 18.14 15.06 -13.66
CA ARG A 14 18.43 15.51 -15.03
C ARG A 14 17.33 14.94 -15.93
N LEU A 15 16.50 15.82 -16.46
CA LEU A 15 15.33 15.44 -17.25
C LEU A 15 15.49 15.96 -18.69
N PRO A 16 15.09 15.17 -19.71
CA PRO A 16 15.04 15.62 -21.08
C PRO A 16 13.86 16.60 -21.27
N THR A 17 14.10 17.64 -22.05
CA THR A 17 13.09 18.61 -22.45
C THR A 17 12.58 18.33 -23.87
N SER A 18 11.48 18.96 -24.27
CA SER A 18 10.87 18.79 -25.60
C SER A 18 11.81 19.23 -26.76
N ASP A 19 12.75 20.14 -26.50
CA ASP A 19 13.77 20.58 -27.45
C ASP A 19 15.05 19.70 -27.42
N ARG A 20 14.97 18.50 -26.84
CA ARG A 20 16.04 17.49 -26.75
C ARG A 20 17.26 17.93 -25.95
N LYS A 21 17.12 18.89 -25.07
CA LYS A 21 18.15 19.24 -24.08
C LYS A 21 17.94 18.49 -22.77
N ILE A 22 18.95 18.54 -21.93
CA ILE A 22 18.87 18.00 -20.57
C ILE A 22 18.89 19.19 -19.61
N GLU A 23 17.83 19.31 -18.83
CA GLU A 23 17.73 20.31 -17.78
C GLU A 23 17.81 19.69 -16.40
N THR A 24 18.35 20.46 -15.45
CA THR A 24 18.37 20.05 -14.05
C THR A 24 17.11 20.52 -13.36
N TYR A 25 16.24 19.58 -13.02
CA TYR A 25 15.05 19.83 -12.22
C TYR A 25 15.37 19.62 -10.73
N ARG A 26 15.10 20.62 -9.92
CA ARG A 26 15.22 20.53 -8.46
C ARG A 26 13.88 20.17 -7.86
N LEU A 27 13.87 19.09 -7.08
CA LEU A 27 12.68 18.69 -6.34
C LEU A 27 12.34 19.74 -5.28
N ALA A 28 11.06 20.03 -5.15
CA ALA A 28 10.55 20.84 -4.05
C ALA A 28 10.83 20.15 -2.70
N ALA A 29 10.82 20.93 -1.63
CA ALA A 29 10.93 20.38 -0.29
C ALA A 29 9.81 19.34 -0.04
N SER A 30 10.18 18.24 0.59
CA SER A 30 9.22 17.20 0.99
C SER A 30 8.14 17.80 1.89
N ARG A 31 6.89 17.51 1.60
CA ARG A 31 5.80 17.78 2.54
C ARG A 31 5.80 16.72 3.63
N THR A 32 5.67 17.15 4.86
CA THR A 32 5.46 16.23 5.98
C THR A 32 3.99 15.88 6.04
N PHE A 33 3.68 14.60 5.93
CA PHE A 33 2.33 14.08 6.15
C PHE A 33 2.27 13.44 7.53
N PRO A 34 1.12 13.53 8.23
CA PRO A 34 0.96 12.84 9.50
C PRO A 34 1.04 11.33 9.28
N ALA A 35 1.72 10.63 10.17
CA ALA A 35 1.79 9.16 10.16
C ALA A 35 0.51 8.52 10.72
N ARG A 36 -0.31 9.31 11.42
CA ARG A 36 -1.53 8.88 12.07
C ARG A 36 -2.56 9.99 12.00
N LEU A 37 -3.84 9.64 11.93
CA LEU A 37 -4.93 10.59 12.03
C LEU A 37 -4.99 11.19 13.45
N GLU A 38 -4.98 12.51 13.53
CA GLU A 38 -5.29 13.25 14.74
C GLU A 38 -6.74 13.74 14.64
N GLY A 39 -7.65 13.15 15.42
CA GLY A 39 -9.08 13.45 15.40
C GLY A 39 -9.90 12.46 14.57
N THR A 40 -11.07 12.90 14.10
CA THR A 40 -12.00 12.08 13.33
C THR A 40 -12.25 12.67 11.94
N LEU A 41 -12.34 11.79 10.95
CA LEU A 41 -12.81 12.18 9.62
C LEU A 41 -14.33 12.46 9.66
N ASN A 42 -14.77 13.41 8.85
CA ASN A 42 -16.21 13.73 8.72
C ASN A 42 -16.99 12.72 7.87
N ARG A 43 -16.29 11.74 7.29
CA ARG A 43 -16.86 10.67 6.47
C ARG A 43 -16.09 9.38 6.72
N VAL A 44 -16.79 8.26 6.53
CA VAL A 44 -16.15 6.93 6.45
C VAL A 44 -15.65 6.74 5.03
N ALA A 45 -14.35 6.54 4.88
CA ALA A 45 -13.71 6.28 3.60
C ALA A 45 -12.91 4.97 3.66
N PHE A 46 -12.79 4.30 2.53
CA PHE A 46 -12.08 3.02 2.40
C PHE A 46 -10.97 3.15 1.36
N SER A 47 -9.85 2.49 1.64
CA SER A 47 -8.77 2.28 0.70
C SER A 47 -8.77 0.84 0.20
N ALA A 48 -8.73 0.67 -1.12
CA ALA A 48 -8.46 -0.63 -1.75
C ALA A 48 -6.96 -0.91 -1.66
N ALA A 49 -6.54 -1.54 -0.57
CA ALA A 49 -5.15 -1.78 -0.28
C ALA A 49 -4.58 -2.92 -1.11
N HIS A 50 -3.45 -2.69 -1.78
CA HIS A 50 -2.71 -3.73 -2.49
C HIS A 50 -2.08 -4.73 -1.55
N VAL A 51 -1.77 -5.93 -2.05
CA VAL A 51 -0.86 -6.87 -1.40
C VAL A 51 0.59 -6.45 -1.66
N VAL A 52 1.49 -6.84 -0.77
CA VAL A 52 2.93 -6.68 -0.94
C VAL A 52 3.49 -8.02 -1.42
N ALA A 53 4.12 -8.00 -2.59
CA ALA A 53 4.78 -9.17 -3.12
C ALA A 53 6.08 -9.45 -2.35
N ASP A 54 6.44 -10.73 -2.22
CA ASP A 54 7.77 -11.14 -1.77
C ASP A 54 8.70 -11.21 -2.98
N PRO A 55 9.62 -10.25 -3.18
CA PRO A 55 10.49 -10.22 -4.35
C PRO A 55 11.64 -11.24 -4.28
N LEU A 56 11.82 -11.89 -3.13
CA LEU A 56 12.89 -12.87 -2.91
C LEU A 56 12.37 -14.31 -2.88
N ALA A 57 11.06 -14.50 -3.09
CA ALA A 57 10.49 -15.84 -3.15
C ALA A 57 11.01 -16.60 -4.37
N ASP A 58 11.32 -17.87 -4.14
CA ASP A 58 11.71 -18.79 -5.22
C ASP A 58 10.45 -19.38 -5.87
N ASN A 59 9.80 -18.58 -6.71
CA ASN A 59 8.60 -18.99 -7.44
C ASN A 59 8.55 -18.36 -8.84
N ASP A 60 7.81 -18.99 -9.73
CA ASP A 60 7.44 -18.38 -11.00
C ASP A 60 6.20 -17.50 -10.80
N PRO A 61 6.31 -16.16 -10.93
CA PRO A 61 5.21 -15.25 -10.67
C PRO A 61 4.03 -15.41 -11.66
N TRP A 62 4.23 -16.08 -12.79
CA TRP A 62 3.16 -16.42 -13.73
C TRP A 62 2.30 -17.58 -13.26
N LEU A 63 2.85 -18.45 -12.43
CA LEU A 63 2.18 -19.67 -11.98
C LEU A 63 1.63 -19.55 -10.57
N SER A 64 2.28 -18.76 -9.72
CA SER A 64 1.86 -18.61 -8.32
C SER A 64 2.22 -17.24 -7.76
N ALA A 65 1.33 -16.71 -6.92
CA ALA A 65 1.61 -15.49 -6.18
C ALA A 65 2.48 -15.80 -4.95
N ALA A 66 3.49 -14.97 -4.71
CA ALA A 66 4.24 -14.95 -3.46
C ALA A 66 3.95 -13.64 -2.72
N ILE A 67 3.36 -13.74 -1.53
CA ILE A 67 2.92 -12.58 -0.74
C ILE A 67 3.77 -12.49 0.51
N ASP A 68 4.36 -11.30 0.72
CA ASP A 68 4.89 -10.91 2.03
C ASP A 68 3.70 -10.56 2.95
N TRP A 69 3.27 -11.53 3.73
CA TRP A 69 2.10 -11.40 4.60
C TRP A 69 2.29 -10.36 5.69
N ASP A 70 3.48 -10.26 6.26
CA ASP A 70 3.76 -9.33 7.36
C ASP A 70 3.69 -7.89 6.85
N ARG A 71 4.33 -7.59 5.73
CA ARG A 71 4.24 -6.26 5.10
C ARG A 71 2.85 -5.96 4.56
N THR A 72 2.15 -6.96 4.04
CA THR A 72 0.78 -6.83 3.57
C THR A 72 -0.15 -6.41 4.70
N ILE A 73 -0.04 -7.01 5.88
CA ILE A 73 -0.84 -6.63 7.05
C ILE A 73 -0.37 -5.28 7.63
N ALA A 74 0.93 -5.05 7.74
CA ALA A 74 1.47 -3.77 8.19
C ALA A 74 0.99 -2.58 7.33
N PHE A 75 0.82 -2.78 6.01
CA PHE A 75 0.24 -1.76 5.13
C PHE A 75 -1.22 -1.46 5.47
N ARG A 76 -2.03 -2.48 5.81
CA ARG A 76 -3.41 -2.28 6.27
C ARG A 76 -3.45 -1.54 7.61
N GLU A 77 -2.57 -1.88 8.52
CA GLU A 77 -2.44 -1.19 9.80
C GLU A 77 -2.12 0.30 9.60
N HIS A 78 -1.22 0.60 8.68
CA HIS A 78 -0.93 1.99 8.30
C HIS A 78 -2.18 2.71 7.73
N VAL A 79 -2.96 2.06 6.89
CA VAL A 79 -4.23 2.61 6.35
C VAL A 79 -5.22 2.91 7.48
N TRP A 80 -5.35 2.01 8.45
CA TRP A 80 -6.20 2.24 9.63
C TRP A 80 -5.68 3.35 10.52
N ASP A 81 -4.36 3.47 10.70
CA ASP A 81 -3.75 4.57 11.46
C ASP A 81 -4.04 5.94 10.81
N LEU A 82 -4.25 5.99 9.50
CA LEU A 82 -4.72 7.19 8.79
C LEU A 82 -6.23 7.42 8.90
N GLY A 83 -6.96 6.60 9.67
CA GLY A 83 -8.40 6.72 9.90
C GLY A 83 -9.27 6.21 8.76
N LEU A 84 -8.70 5.48 7.82
CA LEU A 84 -9.43 4.88 6.70
C LEU A 84 -9.83 3.44 7.04
N GLY A 85 -10.91 2.94 6.44
CA GLY A 85 -11.21 1.52 6.37
C GLY A 85 -10.43 0.85 5.23
N VAL A 86 -10.37 -0.47 5.24
CA VAL A 86 -9.78 -1.28 4.17
C VAL A 86 -10.89 -1.97 3.38
N ALA A 87 -10.89 -1.79 2.06
CA ALA A 87 -11.67 -2.57 1.10
C ALA A 87 -10.79 -3.74 0.63
N GLU A 88 -11.04 -4.93 1.18
CA GLU A 88 -10.17 -6.09 1.03
C GLU A 88 -10.61 -7.00 -0.11
N ALA A 89 -9.63 -7.55 -0.81
CA ALA A 89 -9.81 -8.48 -1.91
C ALA A 89 -10.84 -7.98 -2.95
N MET A 90 -10.82 -6.67 -3.20
CA MET A 90 -11.59 -6.05 -4.27
C MET A 90 -10.93 -6.37 -5.62
N ASP A 91 -11.70 -6.29 -6.68
CA ASP A 91 -11.41 -6.86 -7.99
C ASP A 91 -10.09 -6.42 -8.64
N THR A 92 -9.81 -5.13 -8.68
CA THR A 92 -8.72 -4.58 -9.50
C THR A 92 -7.32 -4.89 -9.00
N ALA A 93 -7.11 -4.93 -7.69
CA ALA A 93 -5.76 -4.99 -7.12
C ALA A 93 -5.36 -6.40 -6.68
N GLN A 94 -6.30 -7.30 -6.54
CA GLN A 94 -6.07 -8.64 -6.02
C GLN A 94 -6.73 -9.72 -6.88
N ARG A 95 -8.05 -9.87 -6.86
CA ARG A 95 -8.74 -10.96 -7.55
C ARG A 95 -8.69 -10.88 -9.07
N GLY A 96 -8.83 -9.67 -9.62
CA GLY A 96 -8.79 -9.45 -11.06
C GLY A 96 -7.38 -9.44 -11.66
N MET A 97 -6.34 -9.34 -10.83
CA MET A 97 -4.96 -9.07 -11.26
C MET A 97 -3.94 -10.08 -10.72
N GLY A 98 -4.35 -11.29 -10.45
CA GLY A 98 -3.41 -12.38 -10.22
C GLY A 98 -3.56 -13.16 -8.93
N LEU A 99 -4.41 -12.76 -7.99
CA LEU A 99 -4.70 -13.61 -6.83
C LEU A 99 -5.78 -14.62 -7.15
N ASP A 100 -5.49 -15.88 -6.91
CA ASP A 100 -6.50 -16.94 -6.92
C ASP A 100 -7.46 -16.79 -5.72
N TRP A 101 -8.57 -17.55 -5.77
CA TRP A 101 -9.57 -17.48 -4.71
C TRP A 101 -9.05 -17.94 -3.35
N LYS A 102 -8.19 -18.95 -3.32
CA LYS A 102 -7.62 -19.48 -2.08
C LYS A 102 -6.77 -18.41 -1.39
N THR A 103 -5.89 -17.76 -2.13
CA THR A 103 -5.03 -16.68 -1.63
C THR A 103 -5.85 -15.45 -1.23
N SER A 104 -6.87 -15.10 -2.01
CA SER A 104 -7.80 -14.01 -1.68
C SER A 104 -8.56 -14.30 -0.37
N LEU A 105 -9.01 -15.53 -0.15
CA LEU A 105 -9.69 -15.92 1.08
C LEU A 105 -8.76 -15.83 2.30
N GLU A 106 -7.49 -16.26 2.15
CA GLU A 106 -6.48 -16.11 3.21
C GLU A 106 -6.22 -14.64 3.53
N LEU A 107 -6.12 -13.79 2.52
CA LEU A 107 -5.97 -12.35 2.67
C LEU A 107 -7.12 -11.74 3.48
N ILE A 108 -8.36 -12.08 3.13
CA ILE A 108 -9.57 -11.65 3.85
C ILE A 108 -9.50 -12.10 5.31
N GLN A 109 -9.17 -13.36 5.56
CA GLN A 109 -9.11 -13.90 6.92
C GLN A 109 -8.06 -13.21 7.78
N ARG A 110 -6.86 -12.96 7.24
CA ARG A 110 -5.77 -12.25 7.94
C ARG A 110 -6.16 -10.80 8.22
N SER A 111 -6.72 -10.11 7.24
CA SER A 111 -7.14 -8.71 7.39
C SER A 111 -8.29 -8.55 8.38
N VAL A 112 -9.29 -9.42 8.34
CA VAL A 112 -10.40 -9.42 9.32
C VAL A 112 -9.88 -9.67 10.74
N ARG A 113 -8.94 -10.60 10.91
CA ARG A 113 -8.34 -10.87 12.22
C ARG A 113 -7.59 -9.65 12.76
N ALA A 114 -6.76 -9.02 11.92
CA ALA A 114 -6.02 -7.81 12.29
C ALA A 114 -6.94 -6.63 12.59
N ALA A 115 -7.98 -6.43 11.76
CA ALA A 115 -8.97 -5.37 11.96
C ALA A 115 -9.74 -5.55 13.28
N ARG A 116 -10.17 -6.77 13.60
CA ARG A 116 -10.87 -7.07 14.87
C ARG A 116 -10.01 -6.76 16.10
N ALA A 117 -8.73 -7.10 16.05
CA ALA A 117 -7.80 -6.80 17.14
C ALA A 117 -7.62 -5.30 17.39
N ARG A 118 -7.87 -4.46 16.40
CA ARG A 118 -7.71 -3.00 16.45
C ARG A 118 -9.05 -2.24 16.53
N GLY A 119 -10.18 -2.90 16.42
CA GLY A 119 -11.49 -2.26 16.28
C GLY A 119 -11.61 -1.45 14.96
N ALA A 120 -10.89 -1.87 13.93
CA ALA A 120 -10.79 -1.18 12.65
C ALA A 120 -11.82 -1.68 11.63
N LEU A 121 -12.11 -0.86 10.61
CA LEU A 121 -13.08 -1.20 9.58
C LEU A 121 -12.44 -1.95 8.42
N VAL A 122 -13.02 -3.09 8.06
CA VAL A 122 -12.67 -3.84 6.87
C VAL A 122 -13.93 -4.35 6.18
N PHE A 123 -13.99 -4.23 4.87
CA PHE A 123 -15.03 -4.79 4.02
C PHE A 123 -14.41 -5.61 2.92
N SER A 124 -14.99 -6.77 2.65
CA SER A 124 -14.57 -7.63 1.56
C SER A 124 -15.58 -7.59 0.44
N GLY A 125 -15.09 -7.55 -0.78
CA GLY A 125 -15.94 -7.72 -1.95
C GLY A 125 -16.53 -9.14 -1.98
N ALA A 126 -17.85 -9.24 -2.11
CA ALA A 126 -18.58 -10.49 -2.31
C ALA A 126 -18.76 -10.82 -3.79
N GLY A 127 -17.85 -10.38 -4.64
CA GLY A 127 -17.94 -10.56 -6.07
C GLY A 127 -18.01 -12.02 -6.50
N THR A 128 -18.72 -12.26 -7.52
CA THR A 128 -18.87 -13.53 -8.24
C THR A 128 -17.67 -13.87 -9.09
#